data_7a66d03b944b2550785267fde1a26270
#
_entry.id   7a66d03b944b2550785267fde1a26270
#
_cell.length_a   1.000
_cell.length_b   1.000
_cell.length_c   1.000
_cell.angle_alpha   90.00
_cell.angle_beta   90.00
_cell.angle_gamma   90.00
#
_symmetry.space_group_name_H-M   'P 1'
#
loop_
_entity.id
_entity.type
_entity.pdbx_description
1 polymer ?
#
loop_
_entity_poly.entity_id
_entity_poly.type
_entity_poly.pdbx_seq_one_letter_code
_entity_poly.pdbx_strand_id
1 'polypeptide(L)'
;MPKAEKEVKTGSLKDRVQHFDRRRAKYHGIIRAASVIFVLILQIAFIAGLSYWMQTDGLKVYFVVELLSVAIVFGLVNSEAYNQLFWVVILLVLPGFGFILYFFWGSIRKDFVVNSGLRKREAAALERLPDNKWQLEELAQVHPNKIQIARFLDKEGFPIYQHTKAKYYPIGNAEMAEDFLKDLKSAKQSIFLEFFIVYDGKWWRDIEEVLIEKAEEGVDVRVLIDDFGSIFMDTVAMKKAMKAKGIKFELFNPINRRITSINFNYRNHQKIMVVDGTIGYTGGCNLADEYVNYIKRFGGSEWKDSMVRLEGEAVWSLTNIFIMMWEDSTGKIVEDIDRFRPLWEVDDQGFIQPFSGGPHKAPYNPVEGAYMRMISKARDYIYITTPYLVLDTRMSDNLIDAAKSGVDVRIITPHIYDKWYVYMVNISNYGKLLKGGVRIYEYQPGFIHEKDVVSDDECAICGTINLDFRSMHTHHENGVFFCRSDVVQSVKDNICASLEKSEEITYEQWRNRPVSQKIMQWIFKLTSPLL
;
A
#
# COMPACT_ATOMS: atom_id res chain seq x y z
N MET A 1 -1.14 -43.95 56.20
CA MET A 1 -0.48 -43.65 54.93
C MET A 1 -1.36 -42.69 54.15
N PRO A 2 -0.99 -41.41 54.03
CA PRO A 2 -1.76 -40.43 53.23
C PRO A 2 -1.33 -40.47 51.77
N LYS A 3 -2.33 -40.39 50.87
CA LYS A 3 -2.16 -40.29 49.42
C LYS A 3 -1.58 -38.92 49.08
N ALA A 4 -0.50 -38.94 48.28
CA ALA A 4 0.05 -37.72 47.68
C ALA A 4 -0.93 -37.13 46.65
N GLU A 5 -1.48 -35.96 46.92
CA GLU A 5 -2.16 -35.13 45.95
C GLU A 5 -1.15 -34.59 44.92
N LYS A 6 -1.32 -34.98 43.67
CA LYS A 6 -0.62 -34.36 42.56
C LYS A 6 -1.23 -32.98 42.32
N GLU A 7 -0.51 -31.89 42.67
CA GLU A 7 -0.80 -30.56 42.19
C GLU A 7 -0.82 -30.53 40.66
N VAL A 8 -2.01 -30.43 40.11
CA VAL A 8 -2.22 -30.13 38.69
C VAL A 8 -1.97 -28.64 38.53
N LYS A 9 -0.83 -28.24 37.97
CA LYS A 9 -0.56 -26.87 37.54
C LYS A 9 -1.64 -26.47 36.54
N THR A 10 -2.61 -25.72 37.00
CA THR A 10 -3.62 -25.05 36.19
C THR A 10 -3.00 -23.82 35.53
N GLY A 11 -2.23 -24.03 34.48
CA GLY A 11 -2.03 -22.95 33.50
C GLY A 11 -3.38 -22.62 32.88
N SER A 12 -3.74 -21.33 32.80
CA SER A 12 -5.06 -20.91 32.39
C SER A 12 -5.42 -21.55 31.04
N LEU A 13 -6.68 -21.92 30.87
CA LEU A 13 -7.20 -22.41 29.58
C LEU A 13 -6.86 -21.48 28.43
N LYS A 14 -6.78 -20.16 28.71
CA LYS A 14 -6.34 -19.09 27.78
C LYS A 14 -4.91 -19.34 27.24
N ASP A 15 -3.94 -19.71 28.09
CA ASP A 15 -2.54 -19.90 27.67
C ASP A 15 -2.37 -21.15 26.80
N ARG A 16 -3.14 -22.21 27.05
CA ARG A 16 -3.06 -23.46 26.27
C ARG A 16 -3.69 -23.32 24.89
N VAL A 17 -4.82 -22.61 24.78
CA VAL A 17 -5.52 -22.38 23.50
C VAL A 17 -4.69 -21.43 22.62
N GLN A 18 -4.13 -20.35 23.18
CA GLN A 18 -3.27 -19.42 22.43
C GLN A 18 -1.99 -20.10 21.90
N HIS A 19 -1.33 -20.95 22.68
CA HIS A 19 -0.09 -21.62 22.25
C HIS A 19 -0.33 -22.70 21.18
N PHE A 20 -1.49 -23.38 21.21
CA PHE A 20 -1.85 -24.40 20.23
C PHE A 20 -2.22 -23.77 18.87
N ASP A 21 -2.96 -22.67 18.86
CA ASP A 21 -3.37 -21.98 17.66
C ASP A 21 -2.18 -21.31 16.92
N ARG A 22 -1.21 -20.77 17.65
CA ARG A 22 -0.02 -20.12 17.09
C ARG A 22 0.92 -21.06 16.33
N ARG A 23 1.14 -22.27 16.84
CA ARG A 23 1.93 -23.29 16.12
C ARG A 23 1.23 -23.72 14.84
N ARG A 24 -0.09 -23.89 14.86
CA ARG A 24 -0.89 -24.22 13.69
C ARG A 24 -0.86 -23.10 12.63
N ALA A 25 -0.96 -21.85 13.04
CA ALA A 25 -0.89 -20.68 12.17
C ALA A 25 0.41 -20.62 11.37
N LYS A 26 1.55 -20.88 12.02
CA LYS A 26 2.86 -20.93 11.36
C LYS A 26 2.97 -22.04 10.31
N TYR A 27 2.39 -23.22 10.59
CA TYR A 27 2.34 -24.34 9.64
C TYR A 27 1.45 -24.05 8.43
N HIS A 28 0.30 -23.40 8.63
CA HIS A 28 -0.60 -23.03 7.53
C HIS A 28 0.00 -21.95 6.63
N GLY A 29 0.73 -20.98 7.17
CA GLY A 29 1.48 -20.01 6.38
C GLY A 29 2.52 -20.66 5.46
N ILE A 30 3.27 -21.64 6.00
CA ILE A 30 4.25 -22.42 5.22
C ILE A 30 3.55 -23.24 4.13
N ILE A 31 2.42 -23.89 4.43
CA ILE A 31 1.64 -24.67 3.47
C ILE A 31 1.13 -23.76 2.33
N ARG A 32 0.67 -22.55 2.65
CA ARG A 32 0.21 -21.58 1.65
C ARG A 32 1.36 -21.11 0.74
N ALA A 33 2.53 -20.81 1.30
CA ALA A 33 3.72 -20.49 0.52
C ALA A 33 4.18 -21.68 -0.35
N ALA A 34 4.15 -22.91 0.21
CA ALA A 34 4.43 -24.14 -0.54
C ALA A 34 3.43 -24.38 -1.69
N SER A 35 2.17 -24.00 -1.52
CA SER A 35 1.15 -24.09 -2.59
C SER A 35 1.48 -23.18 -3.77
N VAL A 36 2.00 -21.97 -3.53
CA VAL A 36 2.45 -21.07 -4.61
C VAL A 36 3.65 -21.66 -5.34
N ILE A 37 4.63 -22.20 -4.61
CA ILE A 37 5.80 -22.89 -5.19
C ILE A 37 5.34 -24.11 -5.99
N PHE A 38 4.37 -24.88 -5.50
CA PHE A 38 3.81 -26.03 -6.19
C PHE A 38 3.13 -25.64 -7.51
N VAL A 39 2.39 -24.53 -7.55
CA VAL A 39 1.81 -23.99 -8.79
C VAL A 39 2.90 -23.63 -9.80
N LEU A 40 3.99 -23.01 -9.35
CA LEU A 40 5.15 -22.72 -10.22
C LEU A 40 5.80 -23.99 -10.78
N ILE A 41 5.95 -25.04 -9.96
CA ILE A 41 6.46 -26.34 -10.42
C ILE A 41 5.51 -26.98 -11.43
N LEU A 42 4.19 -26.91 -11.21
CA LEU A 42 3.20 -27.38 -12.17
C LEU A 42 3.27 -26.61 -13.49
N GLN A 43 3.57 -25.32 -13.46
CA GLN A 43 3.76 -24.50 -14.66
C GLN A 43 4.98 -24.96 -15.46
N ILE A 44 6.11 -25.24 -14.79
CA ILE A 44 7.31 -25.77 -15.45
C ILE A 44 7.03 -27.16 -16.03
N ALA A 45 6.36 -28.04 -15.30
CA ALA A 45 5.96 -29.37 -15.76
C ALA A 45 5.01 -29.31 -16.97
N PHE A 46 4.08 -28.32 -16.99
CA PHE A 46 3.19 -28.07 -18.11
C PHE A 46 3.97 -27.66 -19.38
N ILE A 47 4.96 -26.74 -19.26
CA ILE A 47 5.80 -26.31 -20.36
C ILE A 47 6.61 -27.51 -20.93
N ALA A 48 7.20 -28.34 -20.05
CA ALA A 48 7.93 -29.53 -20.45
C ALA A 48 7.02 -30.57 -21.12
N GLY A 49 5.81 -30.79 -20.58
CA GLY A 49 4.79 -31.68 -21.14
C GLY A 49 4.27 -31.19 -22.50
N LEU A 50 4.05 -29.90 -22.64
CA LEU A 50 3.64 -29.27 -23.89
C LEU A 50 4.75 -29.40 -24.95
N SER A 51 6.01 -29.19 -24.58
CA SER A 51 7.18 -29.37 -25.45
C SER A 51 7.30 -30.81 -25.95
N TYR A 52 7.06 -31.79 -25.08
CA TYR A 52 7.04 -33.20 -25.46
C TYR A 52 5.87 -33.53 -26.41
N TRP A 53 4.66 -33.02 -26.12
CA TRP A 53 3.45 -33.24 -26.90
C TRP A 53 3.54 -32.61 -28.30
N MET A 54 4.19 -31.46 -28.42
CA MET A 54 4.44 -30.78 -29.70
C MET A 54 5.27 -31.63 -30.69
N GLN A 55 6.07 -32.58 -30.19
CA GLN A 55 6.84 -33.52 -31.05
C GLN A 55 5.92 -34.56 -31.74
N THR A 56 4.65 -34.65 -31.36
CA THR A 56 3.65 -35.59 -31.87
C THR A 56 2.60 -34.86 -32.73
N ASP A 57 1.34 -34.89 -32.29
CA ASP A 57 0.18 -34.33 -33.03
C ASP A 57 -0.27 -32.93 -32.57
N GLY A 58 0.43 -32.34 -31.59
CA GLY A 58 0.05 -31.08 -30.94
C GLY A 58 0.26 -29.81 -31.83
N LEU A 59 0.93 -29.95 -32.98
CA LEU A 59 1.31 -28.80 -33.79
C LEU A 59 0.11 -27.97 -34.27
N LYS A 60 -0.98 -28.61 -34.64
CA LYS A 60 -2.22 -27.93 -35.09
C LYS A 60 -2.87 -27.09 -34.01
N VAL A 61 -2.94 -27.65 -32.78
CA VAL A 61 -3.51 -26.93 -31.62
C VAL A 61 -2.59 -25.77 -31.23
N TYR A 62 -1.28 -25.99 -31.28
CA TYR A 62 -0.30 -24.92 -31.05
C TYR A 62 -0.50 -23.75 -32.01
N PHE A 63 -0.65 -23.99 -33.30
CA PHE A 63 -0.89 -22.93 -34.28
C PHE A 63 -2.20 -22.16 -34.04
N VAL A 64 -3.27 -22.83 -33.60
CA VAL A 64 -4.51 -22.14 -33.27
C VAL A 64 -4.32 -21.24 -32.05
N VAL A 65 -3.63 -21.71 -31.02
CA VAL A 65 -3.33 -20.92 -29.81
C VAL A 65 -2.40 -19.74 -30.15
N GLU A 66 -1.42 -19.96 -31.03
CA GLU A 66 -0.54 -18.91 -31.52
C GLU A 66 -1.32 -17.81 -32.26
N LEU A 67 -2.20 -18.20 -33.17
CA LEU A 67 -3.06 -17.26 -33.91
C LEU A 67 -3.95 -16.43 -32.95
N LEU A 68 -4.51 -17.06 -31.92
CA LEU A 68 -5.28 -16.37 -30.87
C LEU A 68 -4.39 -15.42 -30.05
N SER A 69 -3.17 -15.85 -29.73
CA SER A 69 -2.19 -15.02 -29.03
C SER A 69 -1.82 -13.76 -29.84
N VAL A 70 -1.59 -13.93 -31.15
CA VAL A 70 -1.34 -12.82 -32.08
C VAL A 70 -2.53 -11.86 -32.13
N ALA A 71 -3.77 -12.37 -32.20
CA ALA A 71 -4.97 -11.54 -32.17
C ALA A 71 -5.08 -10.72 -30.86
N ILE A 72 -4.75 -11.33 -29.72
CA ILE A 72 -4.68 -10.62 -28.43
C ILE A 72 -3.59 -9.55 -28.45
N VAL A 73 -2.40 -9.84 -29.00
CA VAL A 73 -1.30 -8.87 -29.13
C VAL A 73 -1.76 -7.65 -29.92
N PHE A 74 -2.47 -7.86 -31.06
CA PHE A 74 -3.04 -6.74 -31.83
C PHE A 74 -4.05 -5.91 -31.00
N GLY A 75 -4.89 -6.56 -30.22
CA GLY A 75 -5.81 -5.88 -29.30
C GLY A 75 -5.09 -5.08 -28.23
N LEU A 76 -4.01 -5.63 -27.67
CA LEU A 76 -3.19 -4.98 -26.65
C LEU A 76 -2.45 -3.76 -27.20
N VAL A 77 -1.83 -3.86 -28.37
CA VAL A 77 -1.10 -2.74 -29.00
C VAL A 77 -2.00 -1.54 -29.24
N ASN A 78 -3.30 -1.75 -29.48
CA ASN A 78 -4.30 -0.70 -29.68
C ASN A 78 -5.00 -0.30 -28.36
N SER A 79 -4.62 -0.84 -27.22
CA SER A 79 -5.19 -0.48 -25.91
C SER A 79 -4.29 0.52 -25.18
N GLU A 80 -4.83 1.24 -24.20
CA GLU A 80 -4.05 2.15 -23.33
C GLU A 80 -3.61 1.46 -22.02
N ALA A 81 -3.54 0.13 -22.01
CA ALA A 81 -3.18 -0.61 -20.81
C ALA A 81 -1.71 -0.39 -20.42
N TYR A 82 -1.47 -0.03 -19.17
CA TYR A 82 -0.12 0.20 -18.63
C TYR A 82 0.82 -1.02 -18.68
N ASN A 83 0.27 -2.22 -18.79
CA ASN A 83 1.03 -3.49 -18.83
C ASN A 83 1.07 -4.15 -20.21
N GLN A 84 0.77 -3.41 -21.28
CA GLN A 84 0.75 -3.92 -22.66
C GLN A 84 2.02 -4.69 -23.04
N LEU A 85 3.17 -4.03 -22.89
CA LEU A 85 4.45 -4.60 -23.30
C LEU A 85 4.76 -5.92 -22.58
N PHE A 86 4.44 -5.99 -21.29
CA PHE A 86 4.60 -7.21 -20.49
C PHE A 86 3.80 -8.36 -21.09
N TRP A 87 2.50 -8.15 -21.37
CA TRP A 87 1.64 -9.19 -21.92
C TRP A 87 2.02 -9.56 -23.36
N VAL A 88 2.40 -8.57 -24.18
CA VAL A 88 2.90 -8.83 -25.52
C VAL A 88 4.13 -9.76 -25.48
N VAL A 89 5.09 -9.49 -24.61
CA VAL A 89 6.29 -10.32 -24.45
C VAL A 89 5.92 -11.73 -23.96
N ILE A 90 5.06 -11.85 -22.95
CA ILE A 90 4.62 -13.15 -22.41
C ILE A 90 3.89 -13.99 -23.48
N LEU A 91 2.99 -13.37 -24.26
CA LEU A 91 2.24 -14.04 -25.32
C LEU A 91 3.14 -14.51 -26.45
N LEU A 92 4.15 -13.72 -26.83
CA LEU A 92 5.07 -14.06 -27.93
C LEU A 92 6.16 -15.07 -27.53
N VAL A 93 6.67 -14.98 -26.28
CA VAL A 93 7.74 -15.88 -25.80
C VAL A 93 7.19 -17.23 -25.33
N LEU A 94 5.98 -17.24 -24.77
CA LEU A 94 5.32 -18.42 -24.21
C LEU A 94 3.88 -18.56 -24.75
N PRO A 95 3.69 -18.73 -26.06
CA PRO A 95 2.38 -18.56 -26.71
C PRO A 95 1.25 -19.39 -26.08
N GLY A 96 1.42 -20.67 -25.88
CA GLY A 96 0.39 -21.51 -25.25
C GLY A 96 0.18 -21.17 -23.78
N PHE A 97 1.24 -21.07 -23.03
CA PHE A 97 1.21 -20.77 -21.60
C PHE A 97 0.87 -19.30 -21.33
N GLY A 98 1.45 -18.39 -22.13
CA GLY A 98 1.14 -16.97 -22.06
C GLY A 98 -0.34 -16.66 -22.34
N PHE A 99 -0.96 -17.39 -23.28
CA PHE A 99 -2.40 -17.30 -23.54
C PHE A 99 -3.22 -17.66 -22.29
N ILE A 100 -2.89 -18.75 -21.61
CA ILE A 100 -3.54 -19.18 -20.36
C ILE A 100 -3.35 -18.13 -19.28
N LEU A 101 -2.11 -17.65 -19.10
CA LEU A 101 -1.82 -16.58 -18.12
C LEU A 101 -2.62 -15.31 -18.42
N TYR A 102 -2.64 -14.88 -19.69
CA TYR A 102 -3.38 -13.70 -20.12
C TYR A 102 -4.90 -13.86 -19.87
N PHE A 103 -5.44 -15.04 -20.16
CA PHE A 103 -6.85 -15.33 -19.95
C PHE A 103 -7.25 -15.22 -18.47
N PHE A 104 -6.38 -15.65 -17.55
CA PHE A 104 -6.66 -15.59 -16.11
C PHE A 104 -6.27 -14.24 -15.47
N TRP A 105 -5.22 -13.58 -15.93
CA TRP A 105 -4.66 -12.40 -15.23
C TRP A 105 -4.50 -11.14 -16.10
N GLY A 106 -4.64 -11.24 -17.41
CA GLY A 106 -4.35 -10.14 -18.34
C GLY A 106 -5.56 -9.40 -18.91
N SER A 107 -6.78 -9.91 -18.76
CA SER A 107 -7.93 -9.37 -19.47
C SER A 107 -8.50 -8.09 -18.85
N ILE A 108 -8.30 -6.97 -19.52
CA ILE A 108 -8.77 -5.62 -19.14
C ILE A 108 -10.30 -5.53 -19.01
N ARG A 109 -11.06 -6.27 -19.85
CA ARG A 109 -12.54 -6.26 -19.79
C ARG A 109 -13.10 -6.78 -18.48
N LYS A 110 -12.39 -7.69 -17.80
CA LYS A 110 -12.82 -8.23 -16.52
C LYS A 110 -12.63 -7.21 -15.39
N ASP A 111 -11.66 -6.31 -15.49
CA ASP A 111 -11.39 -5.27 -14.50
C ASP A 111 -12.57 -4.33 -14.34
N PHE A 112 -13.25 -3.98 -15.44
CA PHE A 112 -14.41 -3.12 -15.40
C PHE A 112 -15.60 -3.75 -14.64
N VAL A 113 -15.88 -5.03 -14.88
CA VAL A 113 -16.99 -5.76 -14.22
C VAL A 113 -16.70 -5.99 -12.75
N VAL A 114 -15.48 -6.39 -12.44
CA VAL A 114 -15.04 -6.71 -11.08
C VAL A 114 -15.08 -5.49 -10.17
N ASN A 115 -14.63 -4.33 -10.66
CA ASN A 115 -14.57 -3.09 -9.88
C ASN A 115 -15.91 -2.32 -9.86
N SER A 116 -16.95 -2.79 -10.55
CA SER A 116 -18.25 -2.11 -10.61
C SER A 116 -18.93 -2.00 -9.24
N GLY A 117 -18.80 -3.02 -8.41
CA GLY A 117 -19.32 -3.03 -7.03
C GLY A 117 -18.64 -1.97 -6.17
N LEU A 118 -17.31 -1.94 -6.20
CA LEU A 118 -16.54 -0.98 -5.41
C LEU A 118 -16.78 0.46 -5.87
N ARG A 119 -16.91 0.72 -7.17
CA ARG A 119 -17.27 2.07 -7.68
C ARG A 119 -18.59 2.58 -7.12
N LYS A 120 -19.60 1.71 -7.01
CA LYS A 120 -20.89 2.09 -6.42
C LYS A 120 -20.76 2.43 -4.92
N ARG A 121 -19.96 1.65 -4.19
CA ARG A 121 -19.69 1.91 -2.77
C ARG A 121 -18.88 3.19 -2.57
N GLU A 122 -17.90 3.42 -3.43
CA GLU A 122 -17.15 4.67 -3.41
C GLU A 122 -18.05 5.88 -3.67
N ALA A 123 -18.89 5.84 -4.70
CA ALA A 123 -19.84 6.93 -4.97
C ALA A 123 -20.70 7.22 -3.73
N ALA A 124 -21.25 6.18 -3.09
CA ALA A 124 -22.01 6.35 -1.85
C ALA A 124 -21.16 6.87 -0.67
N ALA A 125 -19.89 6.48 -0.58
CA ALA A 125 -18.98 6.99 0.45
C ALA A 125 -18.66 8.47 0.24
N LEU A 126 -18.42 8.88 -1.01
CA LEU A 126 -18.12 10.27 -1.36
C LEU A 126 -19.34 11.19 -1.18
N GLU A 127 -20.56 10.71 -1.45
CA GLU A 127 -21.80 11.48 -1.19
C GLU A 127 -22.02 11.80 0.29
N ARG A 128 -21.39 11.05 1.22
CA ARG A 128 -21.47 11.31 2.67
C ARG A 128 -20.51 12.41 3.13
N LEU A 129 -19.50 12.75 2.30
CA LEU A 129 -18.50 13.74 2.63
C LEU A 129 -19.06 15.16 2.48
N PRO A 130 -18.58 16.12 3.27
CA PRO A 130 -19.08 17.52 3.21
C PRO A 130 -18.64 18.21 1.92
N ASP A 131 -19.41 19.23 1.52
CA ASP A 131 -19.02 20.17 0.45
C ASP A 131 -18.27 21.36 1.07
N ASN A 132 -16.96 21.27 1.16
CA ASN A 132 -16.08 22.24 1.82
C ASN A 132 -15.48 23.26 0.82
N LYS A 133 -16.30 23.83 -0.06
CA LYS A 133 -15.83 24.77 -1.10
C LYS A 133 -15.21 26.04 -0.55
N TRP A 134 -15.70 26.54 0.59
CA TRP A 134 -15.16 27.74 1.19
C TRP A 134 -13.70 27.56 1.66
N GLN A 135 -13.32 26.37 2.16
CA GLN A 135 -11.93 26.08 2.52
C GLN A 135 -11.01 26.08 1.27
N LEU A 136 -11.52 25.62 0.12
CA LEU A 136 -10.78 25.71 -1.14
C LEU A 136 -10.58 27.17 -1.59
N GLU A 137 -11.57 28.02 -1.40
CA GLU A 137 -11.46 29.44 -1.72
C GLU A 137 -10.45 30.14 -0.81
N GLU A 138 -10.47 29.83 0.48
CA GLU A 138 -9.48 30.32 1.44
C GLU A 138 -8.07 29.84 1.09
N LEU A 139 -7.87 28.54 0.80
CA LEU A 139 -6.58 28.01 0.36
C LEU A 139 -6.10 28.70 -0.91
N ALA A 140 -6.99 29.04 -1.84
CA ALA A 140 -6.63 29.74 -3.07
C ALA A 140 -6.09 31.16 -2.82
N GLN A 141 -6.54 31.83 -1.75
CA GLN A 141 -6.01 33.14 -1.35
C GLN A 141 -4.62 33.03 -0.70
N VAL A 142 -4.40 31.99 0.10
CA VAL A 142 -3.16 31.81 0.86
C VAL A 142 -2.06 31.15 0.00
N HIS A 143 -2.39 30.10 -0.76
CA HIS A 143 -1.46 29.32 -1.58
C HIS A 143 -1.99 29.11 -3.01
N PRO A 144 -2.03 30.17 -3.85
CA PRO A 144 -2.64 30.11 -5.18
C PRO A 144 -2.01 29.08 -6.13
N ASN A 145 -0.76 28.69 -5.89
CA ASN A 145 -0.08 27.69 -6.73
C ASN A 145 -0.39 26.26 -6.34
N LYS A 146 -0.66 26.00 -5.06
CA LYS A 146 -0.93 24.65 -4.54
C LYS A 146 -2.42 24.30 -4.56
N ILE A 147 -3.30 25.28 -4.70
CA ILE A 147 -4.76 25.08 -4.79
C ILE A 147 -5.16 24.07 -5.88
N GLN A 148 -4.39 23.95 -6.95
CA GLN A 148 -4.71 23.02 -8.04
C GLN A 148 -4.60 21.56 -7.63
N ILE A 149 -3.80 21.23 -6.60
CA ILE A 149 -3.73 19.88 -6.03
C ILE A 149 -5.02 19.60 -5.28
N ALA A 150 -5.39 20.51 -4.37
CA ALA A 150 -6.60 20.39 -3.57
C ALA A 150 -7.89 20.38 -4.43
N ARG A 151 -7.98 21.26 -5.45
CA ARG A 151 -9.10 21.26 -6.39
C ARG A 151 -9.22 19.99 -7.21
N PHE A 152 -8.10 19.37 -7.54
CA PHE A 152 -8.13 18.08 -8.22
C PHE A 152 -8.71 17.01 -7.31
N LEU A 153 -8.22 16.89 -6.08
CA LEU A 153 -8.72 15.92 -5.11
C LEU A 153 -10.20 16.15 -4.77
N ASP A 154 -10.61 17.42 -4.64
CA ASP A 154 -12.01 17.79 -4.42
C ASP A 154 -12.93 17.35 -5.59
N LYS A 155 -12.49 17.53 -6.83
CA LYS A 155 -13.21 17.03 -8.00
C LYS A 155 -13.31 15.51 -8.08
N GLU A 156 -12.34 14.81 -7.48
CA GLU A 156 -12.40 13.36 -7.31
C GLU A 156 -13.29 12.93 -6.13
N GLY A 157 -13.86 13.90 -5.40
CA GLY A 157 -14.80 13.71 -4.31
C GLY A 157 -14.17 13.70 -2.91
N PHE A 158 -12.90 14.08 -2.78
CA PHE A 158 -12.21 14.17 -1.49
C PHE A 158 -12.16 15.63 -1.02
N PRO A 159 -12.99 16.04 -0.05
CA PRO A 159 -13.02 17.42 0.43
C PRO A 159 -11.77 17.77 1.24
N ILE A 160 -11.42 19.05 1.25
CA ILE A 160 -10.39 19.60 2.12
C ILE A 160 -11.04 20.04 3.45
N TYR A 161 -10.29 19.89 4.55
CA TYR A 161 -10.74 20.21 5.90
C TYR A 161 -9.79 21.19 6.55
N GLN A 162 -10.35 21.97 7.48
CA GLN A 162 -9.66 22.65 8.58
C GLN A 162 -10.10 21.97 9.89
N HIS A 163 -9.94 22.59 11.03
CA HIS A 163 -10.39 22.07 12.33
C HIS A 163 -9.95 20.62 12.62
N THR A 164 -8.73 20.30 12.18
CA THR A 164 -8.12 18.99 12.37
C THR A 164 -6.68 19.16 12.79
N LYS A 165 -6.33 18.72 13.99
CA LYS A 165 -4.95 18.67 14.45
C LYS A 165 -4.25 17.47 13.80
N ALA A 166 -3.04 17.69 13.30
CA ALA A 166 -2.23 16.64 12.74
C ALA A 166 -0.88 16.55 13.44
N LYS A 167 -0.39 15.31 13.66
CA LYS A 167 0.92 15.02 14.20
C LYS A 167 1.64 14.02 13.29
N TYR A 168 2.85 14.36 12.89
CA TYR A 168 3.71 13.49 12.10
C TYR A 168 4.67 12.72 13.03
N TYR A 169 4.81 11.42 12.76
CA TYR A 169 5.74 10.55 13.48
C TYR A 169 6.78 9.99 12.49
N PRO A 170 8.04 10.40 12.57
CA PRO A 170 9.13 9.65 11.95
C PRO A 170 9.32 8.36 12.75
N ILE A 171 9.13 7.20 12.12
CA ILE A 171 9.21 5.92 12.81
C ILE A 171 10.67 5.52 13.03
N GLY A 172 10.94 5.06 14.20
CA GLY A 172 12.24 4.72 14.77
C GLY A 172 12.27 4.97 16.27
N ASN A 173 11.27 5.69 16.82
CA ASN A 173 11.06 5.93 18.24
C ASN A 173 9.81 5.19 18.77
N ALA A 174 9.73 5.01 20.08
CA ALA A 174 8.61 4.34 20.74
C ALA A 174 7.33 5.20 20.77
N GLU A 175 7.44 6.50 20.55
CA GLU A 175 6.36 7.48 20.74
C GLU A 175 5.12 7.15 19.90
N MET A 176 5.29 6.81 18.62
CA MET A 176 4.16 6.44 17.75
C MET A 176 3.43 5.21 18.28
N ALA A 177 4.16 4.18 18.70
CA ALA A 177 3.56 2.95 19.21
C ALA A 177 2.82 3.19 20.55
N GLU A 178 3.37 4.03 21.42
CA GLU A 178 2.75 4.41 22.69
C GLU A 178 1.45 5.21 22.47
N ASP A 179 1.50 6.24 21.61
CA ASP A 179 0.33 7.06 21.29
C ASP A 179 -0.75 6.22 20.59
N PHE A 180 -0.36 5.33 19.66
CA PHE A 180 -1.29 4.43 18.96
C PHE A 180 -2.04 3.52 19.92
N LEU A 181 -1.34 2.87 20.87
CA LEU A 181 -1.96 2.02 21.87
C LEU A 181 -2.80 2.83 22.87
N LYS A 182 -2.36 4.03 23.26
CA LYS A 182 -3.11 4.94 24.11
C LYS A 182 -4.43 5.35 23.47
N ASP A 183 -4.40 5.71 22.19
CA ASP A 183 -5.60 6.11 21.45
C ASP A 183 -6.56 4.92 21.28
N LEU A 184 -6.07 3.70 20.99
CA LEU A 184 -6.90 2.49 20.98
C LEU A 184 -7.60 2.25 22.32
N LYS A 185 -6.87 2.38 23.44
CA LYS A 185 -7.41 2.21 24.79
C LYS A 185 -8.45 3.27 25.14
N SER A 186 -8.39 4.45 24.53
CA SER A 186 -9.34 5.53 24.78
C SER A 186 -10.71 5.31 24.12
N ALA A 187 -10.84 4.35 23.19
CA ALA A 187 -12.06 4.08 22.43
C ALA A 187 -13.28 3.81 23.33
N LYS A 188 -14.40 4.44 22.98
CA LYS A 188 -15.68 4.30 23.70
C LYS A 188 -16.80 3.78 22.79
N GLN A 189 -16.72 4.02 21.48
CA GLN A 189 -17.78 3.72 20.54
C GLN A 189 -17.32 2.74 19.45
N SER A 190 -16.16 3.00 18.80
CA SER A 190 -15.72 2.23 17.66
C SER A 190 -14.21 2.23 17.49
N ILE A 191 -13.68 1.10 16.98
CA ILE A 191 -12.31 0.96 16.50
C ILE A 191 -12.37 0.33 15.11
N PHE A 192 -11.77 0.99 14.12
CA PHE A 192 -11.59 0.45 12.77
C PHE A 192 -10.11 0.32 12.47
N LEU A 193 -9.69 -0.88 12.06
CA LEU A 193 -8.33 -1.19 11.65
C LEU A 193 -8.32 -1.79 10.25
N GLU A 194 -7.52 -1.21 9.38
CA GLU A 194 -7.28 -1.68 8.01
C GLU A 194 -5.79 -1.71 7.74
N PHE A 195 -5.23 -2.91 7.46
CA PHE A 195 -3.79 -3.06 7.26
C PHE A 195 -3.47 -4.09 6.19
N PHE A 196 -2.36 -3.85 5.47
CA PHE A 196 -1.85 -4.78 4.46
C PHE A 196 -1.15 -5.98 5.11
N ILE A 197 -0.22 -5.74 6.05
CA ILE A 197 0.53 -6.79 6.74
C ILE A 197 0.16 -6.79 8.23
N VAL A 198 -0.23 -7.97 8.69
CA VAL A 198 -0.29 -8.30 10.12
C VAL A 198 0.58 -9.53 10.33
N TYR A 199 1.50 -9.46 11.29
CA TYR A 199 2.39 -10.56 11.61
C TYR A 199 2.40 -10.83 13.12
N ASP A 200 2.49 -12.13 13.52
CA ASP A 200 2.52 -12.51 14.94
C ASP A 200 3.84 -12.08 15.61
N GLY A 201 3.81 -10.93 16.23
CA GLY A 201 4.90 -10.31 16.98
C GLY A 201 4.39 -9.63 18.24
N LYS A 202 5.28 -8.97 18.95
CA LYS A 202 4.92 -8.21 20.17
C LYS A 202 3.96 -7.07 19.83
N TRP A 203 4.23 -6.34 18.72
CA TRP A 203 3.43 -5.20 18.28
C TRP A 203 1.96 -5.58 18.00
N TRP A 204 1.74 -6.67 17.25
CA TRP A 204 0.38 -7.14 17.00
C TRP A 204 -0.30 -7.63 18.29
N ARG A 205 0.42 -8.34 19.18
CA ARG A 205 -0.16 -8.88 20.41
C ARG A 205 -0.61 -7.79 21.37
N ASP A 206 0.18 -6.72 21.50
CA ASP A 206 -0.18 -5.57 22.33
C ASP A 206 -1.47 -4.92 21.79
N ILE A 207 -1.63 -4.81 20.48
CA ILE A 207 -2.85 -4.31 19.83
C ILE A 207 -4.01 -5.30 20.01
N GLU A 208 -3.79 -6.59 19.71
CA GLU A 208 -4.81 -7.64 19.83
C GLU A 208 -5.44 -7.67 21.24
N GLU A 209 -4.63 -7.53 22.27
CA GLU A 209 -5.08 -7.50 23.65
C GLU A 209 -6.06 -6.34 23.90
N VAL A 210 -5.70 -5.13 23.44
CA VAL A 210 -6.58 -3.95 23.56
C VAL A 210 -7.87 -4.12 22.76
N LEU A 211 -7.80 -4.68 21.53
CA LEU A 211 -9.00 -4.90 20.72
C LEU A 211 -9.99 -5.87 21.38
N ILE A 212 -9.47 -6.91 22.07
CA ILE A 212 -10.29 -7.89 22.79
C ILE A 212 -10.95 -7.19 23.98
N GLU A 213 -10.18 -6.47 24.80
CA GLU A 213 -10.69 -5.71 25.95
C GLU A 213 -11.81 -4.76 25.50
N LYS A 214 -11.59 -3.99 24.42
CA LYS A 214 -12.59 -3.04 23.92
C LYS A 214 -13.84 -3.72 23.33
N ALA A 215 -13.70 -4.86 22.70
CA ALA A 215 -14.85 -5.64 22.24
C ALA A 215 -15.67 -6.19 23.41
N GLU A 216 -15.02 -6.63 24.50
CA GLU A 216 -15.69 -7.05 25.75
C GLU A 216 -16.42 -5.88 26.44
N GLU A 217 -15.90 -4.64 26.31
CA GLU A 217 -16.57 -3.42 26.77
C GLU A 217 -17.76 -2.99 25.88
N GLY A 218 -17.98 -3.66 24.73
CA GLY A 218 -19.09 -3.37 23.81
C GLY A 218 -18.75 -2.36 22.70
N VAL A 219 -17.49 -1.98 22.54
CA VAL A 219 -17.02 -1.13 21.45
C VAL A 219 -17.16 -1.87 20.10
N ASP A 220 -17.62 -1.18 19.05
CA ASP A 220 -17.72 -1.74 17.68
C ASP A 220 -16.32 -1.88 17.04
N VAL A 221 -15.67 -3.02 17.27
CA VAL A 221 -14.32 -3.30 16.76
C VAL A 221 -14.42 -4.00 15.41
N ARG A 222 -13.86 -3.36 14.36
CA ARG A 222 -13.78 -3.90 12.98
C ARG A 222 -12.35 -3.94 12.51
N VAL A 223 -11.92 -5.09 12.02
CA VAL A 223 -10.56 -5.33 11.50
C VAL A 223 -10.65 -5.89 10.08
N LEU A 224 -10.00 -5.22 9.14
CA LEU A 224 -9.85 -5.62 7.75
C LEU A 224 -8.38 -5.77 7.43
N ILE A 225 -7.96 -6.96 6.98
CA ILE A 225 -6.58 -7.20 6.57
C ILE A 225 -6.51 -7.78 5.17
N ASP A 226 -5.43 -7.45 4.44
CA ASP A 226 -5.16 -8.08 3.15
C ASP A 226 -4.64 -9.51 3.35
N ASP A 227 -5.27 -10.49 2.69
CA ASP A 227 -4.93 -11.90 2.88
C ASP A 227 -3.58 -12.27 2.25
N PHE A 228 -3.15 -11.57 1.20
CA PHE A 228 -1.84 -11.78 0.58
C PHE A 228 -0.71 -11.08 1.35
N GLY A 229 -0.94 -9.86 1.81
CA GLY A 229 0.02 -9.15 2.65
C GLY A 229 0.34 -9.92 3.93
N SER A 230 -0.64 -10.62 4.48
CA SER A 230 -0.52 -11.43 5.70
C SER A 230 -0.36 -12.94 5.41
N ILE A 231 0.21 -13.32 4.24
CA ILE A 231 0.28 -14.71 3.76
C ILE A 231 1.01 -15.67 4.70
N PHE A 232 1.94 -15.17 5.51
CA PHE A 232 2.67 -15.98 6.50
C PHE A 232 1.89 -16.23 7.79
N MET A 233 0.66 -15.70 7.89
CA MET A 233 -0.28 -15.95 8.99
C MET A 233 -1.36 -16.95 8.55
N ASP A 234 -1.90 -17.72 9.49
CA ASP A 234 -3.19 -18.39 9.25
C ASP A 234 -4.33 -17.38 9.45
N THR A 235 -4.55 -16.55 8.41
CA THR A 235 -5.56 -15.50 8.43
C THR A 235 -6.97 -16.02 8.64
N VAL A 236 -7.26 -17.26 8.21
CA VAL A 236 -8.57 -17.91 8.40
C VAL A 236 -8.78 -18.30 9.86
N ALA A 237 -7.77 -18.89 10.51
CA ALA A 237 -7.83 -19.21 11.93
C ALA A 237 -7.88 -17.93 12.78
N MET A 238 -7.11 -16.91 12.42
CA MET A 238 -7.12 -15.59 13.05
C MET A 238 -8.52 -14.96 12.98
N LYS A 239 -9.14 -14.91 11.81
CA LYS A 239 -10.51 -14.43 11.62
C LYS A 239 -11.50 -15.17 12.53
N LYS A 240 -11.39 -16.51 12.61
CA LYS A 240 -12.27 -17.32 13.47
C LYS A 240 -12.06 -17.00 14.96
N ALA A 241 -10.80 -16.87 15.38
CA ALA A 241 -10.46 -16.56 16.77
C ALA A 241 -10.95 -15.16 17.19
N MET A 242 -10.75 -14.15 16.33
CA MET A 242 -11.19 -12.78 16.57
C MET A 242 -12.72 -12.68 16.64
N LYS A 243 -13.44 -13.34 15.73
CA LYS A 243 -14.91 -13.37 15.75
C LYS A 243 -15.46 -14.04 17.01
N ALA A 244 -14.80 -15.06 17.54
CA ALA A 244 -15.18 -15.70 18.79
C ALA A 244 -15.03 -14.77 20.01
N LYS A 245 -14.25 -13.69 19.90
CA LYS A 245 -14.01 -12.66 20.91
C LYS A 245 -14.87 -11.40 20.68
N GLY A 246 -15.87 -11.46 19.78
CA GLY A 246 -16.76 -10.34 19.50
C GLY A 246 -16.24 -9.33 18.46
N ILE A 247 -15.02 -9.50 17.97
CA ILE A 247 -14.42 -8.61 16.97
C ILE A 247 -14.96 -8.94 15.58
N LYS A 248 -15.43 -7.94 14.83
CA LYS A 248 -15.81 -8.09 13.42
C LYS A 248 -14.54 -8.09 12.58
N PHE A 249 -14.13 -9.26 12.09
CA PHE A 249 -12.88 -9.46 11.37
C PHE A 249 -13.14 -9.95 9.96
N GLU A 250 -12.58 -9.28 8.94
CA GLU A 250 -12.70 -9.67 7.53
C GLU A 250 -11.35 -9.68 6.81
N LEU A 251 -11.30 -10.46 5.72
CA LEU A 251 -10.16 -10.57 4.84
C LEU A 251 -10.46 -9.89 3.52
N PHE A 252 -9.60 -8.94 3.12
CA PHE A 252 -9.65 -8.40 1.78
C PHE A 252 -9.07 -9.40 0.78
N ASN A 253 -9.78 -9.65 -0.30
CA ASN A 253 -9.39 -10.47 -1.45
C ASN A 253 -8.73 -11.81 -1.08
N PRO A 254 -9.47 -12.75 -0.42
CA PRO A 254 -8.93 -14.01 0.09
C PRO A 254 -8.33 -14.88 -1.01
N ILE A 255 -7.10 -15.36 -0.83
CA ILE A 255 -6.35 -16.15 -1.82
C ILE A 255 -7.07 -17.46 -2.15
N ASN A 256 -7.59 -18.17 -1.14
CA ASN A 256 -8.21 -19.49 -1.32
C ASN A 256 -9.45 -19.48 -2.23
N ARG A 257 -10.07 -18.32 -2.41
CA ARG A 257 -11.28 -18.17 -3.24
C ARG A 257 -11.01 -17.61 -4.62
N ARG A 258 -9.83 -17.00 -4.85
CA ARG A 258 -9.60 -16.17 -6.04
C ARG A 258 -8.23 -16.35 -6.69
N ILE A 259 -7.50 -17.43 -6.41
CA ILE A 259 -6.17 -17.67 -7.00
C ILE A 259 -6.19 -17.73 -8.53
N THR A 260 -7.33 -18.12 -9.11
CA THR A 260 -7.59 -18.13 -10.56
C THR A 260 -8.32 -16.88 -11.05
N SER A 261 -8.57 -15.91 -10.18
CA SER A 261 -9.27 -14.68 -10.56
C SER A 261 -8.27 -13.57 -10.87
N ILE A 262 -8.67 -12.71 -11.80
CA ILE A 262 -7.94 -11.53 -12.23
C ILE A 262 -7.60 -10.59 -11.08
N ASN A 263 -8.44 -10.58 -10.05
CA ASN A 263 -8.27 -9.73 -8.87
C ASN A 263 -7.13 -10.18 -7.96
N PHE A 264 -6.41 -11.25 -8.27
CA PHE A 264 -5.29 -11.69 -7.44
C PHE A 264 -4.24 -10.58 -7.23
N ASN A 265 -4.01 -9.74 -8.24
CA ASN A 265 -3.07 -8.63 -8.18
C ASN A 265 -3.61 -7.39 -7.46
N TYR A 266 -4.93 -7.27 -7.30
CA TYR A 266 -5.53 -6.13 -6.60
C TYR A 266 -5.44 -6.34 -5.10
N ARG A 267 -4.66 -5.49 -4.42
CA ARG A 267 -4.39 -5.62 -3.00
C ARG A 267 -4.77 -4.36 -2.26
N ASN A 268 -5.17 -4.53 -1.02
CA ASN A 268 -5.44 -3.43 -0.12
C ASN A 268 -4.15 -3.06 0.62
N HIS A 269 -3.46 -2.05 0.09
CA HIS A 269 -2.23 -1.56 0.68
C HIS A 269 -2.44 -0.39 1.65
N GLN A 270 -3.69 -0.04 1.95
CA GLN A 270 -4.04 0.99 2.93
C GLN A 270 -3.63 0.56 4.34
N LYS A 271 -3.35 1.55 5.19
CA LYS A 271 -3.07 1.39 6.61
C LYS A 271 -3.82 2.49 7.33
N ILE A 272 -4.94 2.11 7.90
CA ILE A 272 -5.85 3.05 8.54
C ILE A 272 -6.20 2.51 9.93
N MET A 273 -6.10 3.37 10.94
CA MET A 273 -6.77 3.19 12.23
C MET A 273 -7.71 4.36 12.45
N VAL A 274 -8.94 4.09 12.86
CA VAL A 274 -9.89 5.12 13.32
C VAL A 274 -10.43 4.72 14.67
N VAL A 275 -10.43 5.67 15.60
CA VAL A 275 -11.03 5.56 16.94
C VAL A 275 -12.13 6.58 17.07
N ASP A 276 -13.33 6.12 17.37
CA ASP A 276 -14.55 6.91 17.63
C ASP A 276 -14.85 7.97 16.55
N GLY A 277 -14.40 7.73 15.31
CA GLY A 277 -14.53 8.66 14.19
C GLY A 277 -13.76 9.97 14.33
N THR A 278 -13.02 10.17 15.42
CA THR A 278 -12.37 11.44 15.78
C THR A 278 -10.86 11.39 15.69
N ILE A 279 -10.24 10.26 16.01
CA ILE A 279 -8.81 10.04 15.91
C ILE A 279 -8.56 9.09 14.75
N GLY A 280 -7.64 9.45 13.84
CA GLY A 280 -7.27 8.64 12.70
C GLY A 280 -5.75 8.56 12.53
N TYR A 281 -5.24 7.40 12.10
CA TYR A 281 -3.85 7.20 11.75
C TYR A 281 -3.76 6.64 10.32
N THR A 282 -2.75 7.10 9.59
CA THR A 282 -2.34 6.50 8.32
C THR A 282 -0.87 6.73 8.05
N GLY A 283 -0.26 5.93 7.16
CA GLY A 283 1.16 6.02 6.83
C GLY A 283 1.73 4.73 6.27
N GLY A 284 3.05 4.56 6.34
CA GLY A 284 3.74 3.40 5.78
C GLY A 284 3.77 2.17 6.69
N CYS A 285 3.56 2.34 8.01
CA CYS A 285 3.73 1.31 9.03
C CYS A 285 2.66 0.22 8.99
N ASN A 286 3.08 -1.03 8.99
CA ASN A 286 2.21 -2.19 9.16
C ASN A 286 2.23 -2.73 10.60
N LEU A 287 1.44 -3.77 10.88
CA LEU A 287 1.33 -4.37 12.21
C LEU A 287 2.29 -5.56 12.35
N ALA A 288 3.59 -5.26 12.32
CA ALA A 288 4.65 -6.24 12.55
C ALA A 288 5.84 -5.57 13.28
N ASP A 289 6.59 -6.36 14.04
CA ASP A 289 7.62 -5.89 14.97
C ASP A 289 8.75 -5.06 14.33
N GLU A 290 9.09 -5.33 13.07
CA GLU A 290 10.10 -4.58 12.33
C GLU A 290 9.69 -3.12 12.07
N TYR A 291 8.41 -2.84 11.85
CA TYR A 291 7.94 -1.49 11.53
C TYR A 291 8.04 -0.52 12.73
N VAL A 292 8.08 -1.06 13.94
CA VAL A 292 8.27 -0.28 15.19
C VAL A 292 9.64 -0.54 15.82
N ASN A 293 10.56 -1.19 15.09
CA ASN A 293 11.92 -1.54 15.52
C ASN A 293 12.00 -2.38 16.82
N TYR A 294 10.95 -3.14 17.16
CA TYR A 294 11.05 -4.15 18.22
C TYR A 294 12.00 -5.28 17.83
N ILE A 295 12.14 -5.52 16.53
CA ILE A 295 13.18 -6.38 15.96
C ILE A 295 13.91 -5.63 14.86
N LYS A 296 15.24 -5.80 14.80
CA LYS A 296 16.07 -5.27 13.72
C LYS A 296 16.24 -6.33 12.64
N ARG A 297 15.92 -5.97 11.40
CA ARG A 297 16.12 -6.84 10.21
C ARG A 297 17.43 -6.51 9.48
N PHE A 298 17.72 -7.24 8.42
CA PHE A 298 18.81 -6.96 7.46
C PHE A 298 20.18 -6.75 8.14
N GLY A 299 20.57 -7.69 9.02
CA GLY A 299 21.87 -7.65 9.68
C GLY A 299 21.95 -6.65 10.85
N GLY A 300 20.83 -6.26 11.43
CA GLY A 300 20.75 -5.36 12.59
C GLY A 300 20.46 -3.91 12.23
N SER A 301 20.12 -3.64 10.95
CA SER A 301 19.72 -2.31 10.50
C SER A 301 18.33 -1.91 10.96
N GLU A 302 18.07 -0.62 10.98
CA GLU A 302 16.79 -0.06 11.38
C GLU A 302 15.80 -0.03 10.19
N TRP A 303 14.52 -0.16 10.52
CA TRP A 303 13.41 0.12 9.61
C TRP A 303 12.99 1.58 9.82
N LYS A 304 13.02 2.36 8.75
CA LYS A 304 12.62 3.77 8.79
C LYS A 304 11.31 3.95 8.03
N ASP A 305 10.29 4.39 8.73
CA ASP A 305 8.94 4.60 8.19
C ASP A 305 8.32 5.89 8.74
N SER A 306 7.08 6.21 8.36
CA SER A 306 6.35 7.35 8.86
C SER A 306 4.87 7.03 9.07
N MET A 307 4.26 7.75 10.02
CA MET A 307 2.81 7.80 10.21
C MET A 307 2.34 9.20 10.53
N VAL A 308 1.11 9.50 10.19
CA VAL A 308 0.41 10.71 10.61
C VAL A 308 -0.80 10.34 11.47
N ARG A 309 -0.99 11.08 12.56
CA ARG A 309 -2.16 11.07 13.43
C ARG A 309 -3.00 12.30 13.12
N LEU A 310 -4.26 12.11 12.88
CA LEU A 310 -5.26 13.16 12.70
C LEU A 310 -6.23 13.14 13.88
N GLU A 311 -6.69 14.30 14.31
CA GLU A 311 -7.72 14.45 15.33
C GLU A 311 -8.67 15.58 14.94
N GLY A 312 -9.92 15.26 14.63
CA GLY A 312 -10.94 16.21 14.19
C GLY A 312 -11.63 15.82 12.89
N GLU A 313 -12.13 16.82 12.16
CA GLU A 313 -13.07 16.64 11.03
C GLU A 313 -12.54 15.78 9.88
N ALA A 314 -11.26 15.90 9.52
CA ALA A 314 -10.67 15.17 8.40
C ALA A 314 -10.69 13.63 8.61
N VAL A 315 -10.83 13.15 9.85
CA VAL A 315 -10.95 11.72 10.17
C VAL A 315 -12.20 11.12 9.54
N TRP A 316 -13.22 11.94 9.26
CA TRP A 316 -14.42 11.48 8.56
C TRP A 316 -14.12 10.93 7.16
N SER A 317 -13.16 11.51 6.43
CA SER A 317 -12.72 10.94 5.15
C SER A 317 -12.04 9.57 5.34
N LEU A 318 -11.15 9.41 6.34
CA LEU A 318 -10.53 8.11 6.64
C LEU A 318 -11.58 7.07 7.04
N THR A 319 -12.57 7.47 7.84
CA THR A 319 -13.69 6.62 8.23
C THR A 319 -14.46 6.12 7.01
N ASN A 320 -14.80 7.00 6.06
CA ASN A 320 -15.52 6.62 4.85
C ASN A 320 -14.67 5.75 3.91
N ILE A 321 -13.36 5.98 3.81
CA ILE A 321 -12.42 5.11 3.06
C ILE A 321 -12.45 3.70 3.67
N PHE A 322 -12.33 3.56 4.99
CA PHE A 322 -12.43 2.27 5.66
C PHE A 322 -13.77 1.58 5.42
N ILE A 323 -14.88 2.30 5.61
CA ILE A 323 -16.23 1.74 5.46
C ILE A 323 -16.48 1.24 4.03
N MET A 324 -16.04 1.98 3.02
CA MET A 324 -16.11 1.56 1.61
C MET A 324 -15.43 0.19 1.40
N MET A 325 -14.21 0.03 1.90
CA MET A 325 -13.45 -1.22 1.78
C MET A 325 -14.05 -2.34 2.61
N TRP A 326 -14.59 -2.02 3.79
CA TRP A 326 -15.32 -2.95 4.65
C TRP A 326 -16.59 -3.49 3.97
N GLU A 327 -17.40 -2.60 3.41
CA GLU A 327 -18.62 -2.95 2.69
C GLU A 327 -18.31 -3.79 1.44
N ASP A 328 -17.21 -3.51 0.73
CA ASP A 328 -16.77 -4.33 -0.40
C ASP A 328 -16.37 -5.73 0.02
N SER A 329 -15.60 -5.84 1.09
CA SER A 329 -15.09 -7.12 1.60
C SER A 329 -16.19 -8.00 2.20
N THR A 330 -17.19 -7.40 2.85
CA THR A 330 -18.29 -8.11 3.51
C THR A 330 -19.48 -8.35 2.60
N GLY A 331 -19.67 -7.54 1.57
CA GLY A 331 -20.87 -7.49 0.74
C GLY A 331 -22.08 -6.86 1.44
N LYS A 332 -21.91 -6.29 2.64
CA LYS A 332 -22.98 -5.72 3.46
C LYS A 332 -22.80 -4.22 3.62
N ILE A 333 -23.90 -3.46 3.54
CA ILE A 333 -23.91 -2.02 3.83
C ILE A 333 -23.87 -1.82 5.35
N VAL A 334 -23.11 -0.81 5.77
CA VAL A 334 -23.07 -0.36 7.17
C VAL A 334 -24.21 0.62 7.38
N GLU A 335 -25.16 0.22 8.22
CA GLU A 335 -26.27 1.07 8.63
C GLU A 335 -25.79 2.08 9.68
N ASP A 336 -26.51 3.22 9.78
CA ASP A 336 -26.26 4.27 10.79
C ASP A 336 -24.79 4.73 10.86
N ILE A 337 -24.22 5.02 9.68
CA ILE A 337 -22.83 5.42 9.57
C ILE A 337 -22.56 6.80 10.20
N ASP A 338 -23.56 7.67 10.26
CA ASP A 338 -23.42 9.03 10.81
C ASP A 338 -23.06 9.03 12.29
N ARG A 339 -23.31 7.96 13.03
CA ARG A 339 -22.84 7.80 14.40
C ARG A 339 -21.31 7.84 14.57
N PHE A 340 -20.57 7.61 13.48
CA PHE A 340 -19.10 7.65 13.46
C PHE A 340 -18.55 9.00 13.02
N ARG A 341 -19.39 10.03 12.86
CA ARG A 341 -18.91 11.39 12.56
C ARG A 341 -18.19 11.98 13.78
N PRO A 342 -17.13 12.78 13.56
CA PRO A 342 -16.48 13.54 14.62
C PRO A 342 -17.50 14.43 15.34
N LEU A 343 -17.45 14.45 16.68
CA LEU A 343 -18.41 15.18 17.52
C LEU A 343 -17.96 16.58 17.91
N TRP A 344 -16.70 16.93 17.64
CA TRP A 344 -16.13 18.22 18.03
C TRP A 344 -15.13 18.73 16.99
N GLU A 345 -15.01 20.04 16.94
CA GLU A 345 -14.03 20.76 16.17
C GLU A 345 -12.77 20.97 17.01
N VAL A 346 -11.61 20.92 16.34
CA VAL A 346 -10.31 21.25 16.92
C VAL A 346 -9.88 22.61 16.35
N ASP A 347 -9.36 23.48 17.21
CA ASP A 347 -8.85 24.78 16.75
C ASP A 347 -7.49 24.61 16.06
N ASP A 348 -7.53 24.36 14.75
CA ASP A 348 -6.37 24.25 13.87
C ASP A 348 -6.72 24.84 12.49
N GLN A 349 -5.82 25.65 11.95
CA GLN A 349 -6.02 26.38 10.69
C GLN A 349 -5.30 25.72 9.51
N GLY A 350 -4.68 24.57 9.70
CA GLY A 350 -4.06 23.79 8.64
C GLY A 350 -5.10 23.19 7.69
N PHE A 351 -4.74 23.10 6.42
CA PHE A 351 -5.57 22.44 5.41
C PHE A 351 -5.16 20.99 5.26
N ILE A 352 -6.10 20.08 5.47
CA ILE A 352 -5.87 18.63 5.49
C ILE A 352 -6.87 17.96 4.57
N GLN A 353 -6.39 17.08 3.67
CA GLN A 353 -7.23 16.43 2.67
C GLN A 353 -6.86 14.95 2.53
N PRO A 354 -7.48 14.06 3.30
CA PRO A 354 -7.32 12.62 3.10
C PRO A 354 -7.97 12.19 1.78
N PHE A 355 -7.29 11.34 1.04
CA PHE A 355 -7.76 10.82 -0.24
C PHE A 355 -7.35 9.35 -0.42
N SER A 356 -8.03 8.67 -1.33
CA SER A 356 -7.70 7.30 -1.69
C SER A 356 -7.84 7.06 -3.19
N GLY A 357 -7.32 5.94 -3.63
CA GLY A 357 -7.46 5.51 -5.00
C GLY A 357 -7.16 4.02 -5.14
N GLY A 358 -7.30 3.52 -6.36
CA GLY A 358 -7.07 2.11 -6.62
C GLY A 358 -7.51 1.71 -8.03
N PRO A 359 -7.43 0.42 -8.36
CA PRO A 359 -7.72 -0.08 -9.71
C PRO A 359 -9.15 0.21 -10.19
N HIS A 360 -10.09 0.42 -9.28
CA HIS A 360 -11.47 0.80 -9.61
C HIS A 360 -11.59 2.21 -10.21
N LYS A 361 -10.57 3.06 -10.04
CA LYS A 361 -10.48 4.41 -10.62
C LYS A 361 -9.79 4.45 -11.99
N ALA A 362 -9.26 3.34 -12.47
CA ALA A 362 -8.59 3.33 -13.77
C ALA A 362 -9.48 3.87 -14.90
N PRO A 363 -8.95 4.63 -15.88
CA PRO A 363 -7.53 4.92 -16.09
C PRO A 363 -6.98 6.13 -15.31
N TYR A 364 -7.80 6.88 -14.60
CA TYR A 364 -7.40 8.12 -13.90
C TYR A 364 -7.46 7.93 -12.38
N ASN A 365 -6.34 7.51 -11.80
CA ASN A 365 -6.23 7.29 -10.35
C ASN A 365 -5.91 8.60 -9.61
N PRO A 366 -6.73 9.00 -8.60
CA PRO A 366 -6.46 10.19 -7.78
C PRO A 366 -5.09 10.18 -7.11
N VAL A 367 -4.59 9.00 -6.73
CA VAL A 367 -3.27 8.79 -6.13
C VAL A 367 -2.16 9.26 -7.09
N GLU A 368 -2.13 8.73 -8.33
CA GLU A 368 -1.18 9.17 -9.37
C GLU A 368 -1.36 10.66 -9.68
N GLY A 369 -2.62 11.09 -9.83
CA GLY A 369 -2.97 12.46 -10.15
C GLY A 369 -2.50 13.49 -9.13
N ALA A 370 -2.53 13.17 -7.83
CA ALA A 370 -2.02 14.02 -6.76
C ALA A 370 -0.50 14.18 -6.85
N TYR A 371 0.24 13.06 -6.98
CA TYR A 371 1.71 13.09 -7.12
C TYR A 371 2.16 13.84 -8.38
N MET A 372 1.49 13.60 -9.52
CA MET A 372 1.77 14.33 -10.77
C MET A 372 1.64 15.85 -10.58
N ARG A 373 0.65 16.29 -9.80
CA ARG A 373 0.45 17.73 -9.52
C ARG A 373 1.43 18.25 -8.49
N MET A 374 1.76 17.48 -7.45
CA MET A 374 2.83 17.87 -6.51
C MET A 374 4.12 18.19 -7.27
N ILE A 375 4.51 17.32 -8.20
CA ILE A 375 5.74 17.48 -9.01
C ILE A 375 5.61 18.67 -9.96
N SER A 376 4.53 18.75 -10.74
CA SER A 376 4.36 19.81 -11.76
C SER A 376 4.13 21.20 -11.17
N LYS A 377 3.77 21.31 -9.88
CA LYS A 377 3.55 22.59 -9.18
C LYS A 377 4.67 22.94 -8.21
N ALA A 378 5.71 22.14 -8.13
CA ALA A 378 6.93 22.49 -7.44
C ALA A 378 7.63 23.67 -8.17
N ARG A 379 8.22 24.60 -7.40
CA ARG A 379 8.91 25.80 -7.90
C ARG A 379 10.38 25.81 -7.52
N ASP A 380 10.65 25.66 -6.24
CA ASP A 380 12.00 25.70 -5.69
C ASP A 380 12.54 24.30 -5.48
N TYR A 381 11.74 23.42 -4.85
CA TYR A 381 12.15 22.05 -4.62
C TYR A 381 10.97 21.07 -4.45
N ILE A 382 11.25 19.80 -4.70
CA ILE A 382 10.42 18.68 -4.28
C ILE A 382 11.32 17.54 -3.79
N TYR A 383 11.09 17.08 -2.56
CA TYR A 383 11.80 15.96 -1.95
C TYR A 383 10.84 14.81 -1.70
N ILE A 384 11.27 13.61 -2.05
CA ILE A 384 10.44 12.40 -2.04
C ILE A 384 11.20 11.27 -1.37
N THR A 385 10.55 10.54 -0.46
CA THR A 385 11.02 9.26 0.05
C THR A 385 10.16 8.13 -0.50
N THR A 386 10.77 7.04 -0.93
CA THR A 386 10.05 5.86 -1.42
C THR A 386 10.91 4.60 -1.31
N PRO A 387 10.35 3.46 -0.84
CA PRO A 387 11.09 2.20 -0.84
C PRO A 387 11.27 1.62 -2.25
N TYR A 388 10.36 1.95 -3.17
CA TYR A 388 10.35 1.41 -4.51
C TYR A 388 10.21 2.53 -5.54
N LEU A 389 11.14 2.55 -6.50
CA LEU A 389 11.19 3.54 -7.59
C LEU A 389 11.01 2.83 -8.93
N VAL A 390 9.75 2.47 -9.22
CA VAL A 390 9.37 1.72 -10.44
C VAL A 390 8.35 2.53 -11.21
N LEU A 391 8.84 3.56 -11.87
CA LEU A 391 8.03 4.59 -12.51
C LEU A 391 7.58 4.22 -13.92
N ASP A 392 6.39 4.67 -14.27
CA ASP A 392 5.98 4.74 -15.66
C ASP A 392 6.65 5.92 -16.40
N THR A 393 6.35 6.04 -17.69
CA THR A 393 6.94 7.09 -18.52
C THR A 393 6.44 8.47 -18.12
N ARG A 394 5.14 8.62 -17.80
CA ARG A 394 4.52 9.90 -17.45
C ARG A 394 5.13 10.48 -16.17
N MET A 395 5.23 9.65 -15.12
CA MET A 395 5.79 10.07 -13.84
C MET A 395 7.28 10.41 -13.98
N SER A 396 8.04 9.56 -14.71
CA SER A 396 9.46 9.82 -14.98
C SER A 396 9.68 11.13 -15.73
N ASP A 397 8.90 11.40 -16.77
CA ASP A 397 9.03 12.60 -17.58
C ASP A 397 8.62 13.85 -16.78
N ASN A 398 7.59 13.77 -15.95
CA ASN A 398 7.18 14.86 -15.06
C ASN A 398 8.27 15.26 -14.06
N LEU A 399 8.96 14.29 -13.45
CA LEU A 399 10.12 14.53 -12.56
C LEU A 399 11.28 15.20 -13.30
N ILE A 400 11.57 14.73 -14.53
CA ILE A 400 12.63 15.28 -15.37
C ILE A 400 12.29 16.69 -15.82
N ASP A 401 11.05 16.96 -16.19
CA ASP A 401 10.60 18.28 -16.62
C ASP A 401 10.68 19.29 -15.47
N ALA A 402 10.31 18.90 -14.25
CA ALA A 402 10.50 19.71 -13.06
C ALA A 402 11.99 20.03 -12.84
N ALA A 403 12.87 19.02 -12.86
CA ALA A 403 14.31 19.23 -12.67
C ALA A 403 14.92 20.12 -13.75
N LYS A 404 14.56 19.91 -15.03
CA LYS A 404 15.00 20.77 -16.14
C LYS A 404 14.47 22.20 -16.08
N SER A 405 13.36 22.40 -15.41
CA SER A 405 12.79 23.72 -15.15
C SER A 405 13.45 24.47 -14.00
N GLY A 406 14.45 23.86 -13.35
CA GLY A 406 15.23 24.46 -12.26
C GLY A 406 14.78 24.07 -10.86
N VAL A 407 13.81 23.16 -10.73
CA VAL A 407 13.36 22.64 -9.43
C VAL A 407 14.41 21.66 -8.88
N ASP A 408 14.80 21.78 -7.61
CA ASP A 408 15.64 20.81 -6.92
C ASP A 408 14.82 19.54 -6.60
N VAL A 409 14.90 18.55 -7.48
CA VAL A 409 14.19 17.28 -7.34
C VAL A 409 15.08 16.24 -6.69
N ARG A 410 14.76 15.83 -5.46
CA ARG A 410 15.52 14.80 -4.73
C ARG A 410 14.63 13.60 -4.39
N ILE A 411 15.15 12.40 -4.63
CA ILE A 411 14.47 11.15 -4.31
C ILE A 411 15.39 10.31 -3.43
N ILE A 412 14.89 9.88 -2.27
CA ILE A 412 15.59 8.97 -1.37
C ILE A 412 15.00 7.57 -1.53
N THR A 413 15.87 6.60 -1.77
CA THR A 413 15.53 5.18 -1.88
C THR A 413 16.39 4.36 -0.92
N PRO A 414 16.06 3.09 -0.63
CA PRO A 414 16.87 2.28 0.26
C PRO A 414 18.17 1.80 -0.41
N HIS A 415 19.31 1.90 0.32
CA HIS A 415 20.53 1.16 0.00
C HIS A 415 20.40 -0.30 0.42
N ILE A 416 19.89 -0.55 1.62
CA ILE A 416 19.57 -1.88 2.13
C ILE A 416 18.17 -2.24 1.70
N TYR A 417 18.02 -3.27 0.86
CA TYR A 417 16.75 -3.66 0.24
C TYR A 417 16.07 -4.82 0.98
N ASP A 418 14.74 -4.87 0.92
CA ASP A 418 13.93 -6.00 1.41
C ASP A 418 13.86 -7.15 0.39
N LYS A 419 13.85 -6.81 -0.91
CA LYS A 419 13.77 -7.75 -2.05
C LYS A 419 14.78 -7.36 -3.12
N TRP A 420 15.78 -8.19 -3.33
CA TRP A 420 16.89 -7.94 -4.25
C TRP A 420 16.43 -7.70 -5.71
N TYR A 421 15.40 -8.41 -6.17
CA TYR A 421 14.89 -8.25 -7.54
C TYR A 421 14.17 -6.91 -7.74
N VAL A 422 13.44 -6.41 -6.74
CA VAL A 422 12.83 -5.07 -6.76
C VAL A 422 13.92 -4.00 -6.76
N TYR A 423 14.97 -4.17 -5.97
CA TYR A 423 16.12 -3.27 -5.95
C TYR A 423 16.81 -3.19 -7.33
N MET A 424 16.93 -4.32 -8.06
CA MET A 424 17.44 -4.31 -9.44
C MET A 424 16.58 -3.44 -10.37
N VAL A 425 15.26 -3.47 -10.22
CA VAL A 425 14.35 -2.61 -10.98
C VAL A 425 14.47 -1.15 -10.56
N ASN A 426 14.56 -0.85 -9.27
CA ASN A 426 14.79 0.52 -8.76
C ASN A 426 16.00 1.14 -9.45
N ILE A 427 17.17 0.50 -9.35
CA ILE A 427 18.41 1.01 -9.96
C ILE A 427 18.28 1.16 -11.48
N SER A 428 17.50 0.32 -12.17
CA SER A 428 17.31 0.43 -13.61
C SER A 428 16.67 1.75 -14.04
N ASN A 429 15.87 2.37 -13.16
CA ASN A 429 15.20 3.64 -13.43
C ASN A 429 16.08 4.86 -13.14
N TYR A 430 17.15 4.72 -12.36
CA TYR A 430 18.02 5.85 -11.99
C TYR A 430 18.61 6.57 -13.21
N GLY A 431 19.07 5.82 -14.20
CA GLY A 431 19.82 6.40 -15.32
C GLY A 431 19.05 7.43 -16.14
N LYS A 432 17.75 7.24 -16.35
CA LYS A 432 16.90 8.19 -17.06
C LYS A 432 16.72 9.46 -16.21
N LEU A 433 16.45 9.30 -14.92
CA LEU A 433 16.22 10.39 -13.98
C LEU A 433 17.49 11.22 -13.76
N LEU A 434 18.63 10.57 -13.48
CA LEU A 434 19.93 11.23 -13.30
C LEU A 434 20.34 12.05 -14.53
N LYS A 435 20.15 11.51 -15.74
CA LYS A 435 20.36 12.27 -16.99
C LYS A 435 19.44 13.48 -17.12
N GLY A 436 18.25 13.38 -16.57
CA GLY A 436 17.25 14.45 -16.55
C GLY A 436 17.49 15.55 -15.51
N GLY A 437 18.50 15.37 -14.63
CA GLY A 437 18.80 16.34 -13.57
C GLY A 437 18.15 16.02 -12.22
N VAL A 438 17.41 14.92 -12.12
CA VAL A 438 16.87 14.44 -10.83
C VAL A 438 18.01 13.89 -9.98
N ARG A 439 18.08 14.26 -8.71
CA ARG A 439 19.09 13.78 -7.76
C ARG A 439 18.56 12.60 -6.98
N ILE A 440 19.31 11.51 -6.94
CA ILE A 440 18.92 10.26 -6.27
C ILE A 440 19.89 9.98 -5.14
N TYR A 441 19.33 9.63 -3.98
CA TYR A 441 20.05 9.34 -2.75
C TYR A 441 19.69 7.94 -2.25
N GLU A 442 20.68 7.18 -1.80
CA GLU A 442 20.48 5.88 -1.16
C GLU A 442 20.71 5.98 0.34
N TYR A 443 19.66 5.74 1.13
CA TYR A 443 19.70 5.79 2.60
C TYR A 443 20.53 4.65 3.16
N GLN A 444 21.61 4.97 3.90
CA GLN A 444 22.62 3.99 4.32
C GLN A 444 22.28 3.22 5.61
N PRO A 445 21.66 3.84 6.67
CA PRO A 445 21.56 3.19 7.98
C PRO A 445 20.63 1.99 8.02
N GLY A 446 19.66 1.89 7.09
CA GLY A 446 18.66 0.85 7.14
C GLY A 446 17.75 0.81 5.92
N PHE A 447 16.63 0.11 6.06
CA PHE A 447 15.61 0.08 5.02
C PHE A 447 14.65 1.26 5.21
N ILE A 448 14.72 2.25 4.31
CA ILE A 448 13.75 3.35 4.28
C ILE A 448 12.47 2.91 3.58
N HIS A 449 11.37 2.94 4.32
CA HIS A 449 10.04 2.53 3.84
C HIS A 449 9.03 3.68 3.89
N GLU A 450 9.47 4.89 4.18
CA GLU A 450 8.65 6.12 4.14
C GLU A 450 8.13 6.39 2.73
N LYS A 451 6.94 7.00 2.65
CA LYS A 451 6.29 7.42 1.40
C LYS A 451 5.79 8.85 1.58
N ASP A 452 6.75 9.74 1.76
CA ASP A 452 6.50 11.14 2.05
C ASP A 452 6.99 12.03 0.91
N VAL A 453 6.25 13.08 0.65
CA VAL A 453 6.58 14.10 -0.35
C VAL A 453 6.40 15.46 0.27
N VAL A 454 7.38 16.34 0.10
CA VAL A 454 7.28 17.75 0.51
C VAL A 454 7.74 18.67 -0.62
N SER A 455 7.07 19.80 -0.79
CA SER A 455 7.39 20.79 -1.82
C SER A 455 7.28 22.21 -1.29
N ASP A 456 8.33 23.01 -1.52
CA ASP A 456 8.38 24.48 -1.41
C ASP A 456 8.01 25.03 -0.02
N ASP A 457 8.14 24.26 1.06
CA ASP A 457 7.65 24.58 2.42
C ASP A 457 6.13 24.85 2.50
N GLU A 458 5.39 24.57 1.45
CA GLU A 458 3.97 24.92 1.33
C GLU A 458 3.06 23.70 1.52
N CYS A 459 3.47 22.51 1.06
CA CYS A 459 2.62 21.34 1.11
C CYS A 459 3.41 20.03 1.22
N ALA A 460 2.73 19.01 1.77
CA ALA A 460 3.24 17.63 1.86
C ALA A 460 2.15 16.62 1.55
N ILE A 461 2.55 15.41 1.16
CA ILE A 461 1.70 14.21 1.14
C ILE A 461 2.41 13.14 1.96
N CYS A 462 1.67 12.54 2.90
CA CYS A 462 2.08 11.36 3.66
C CYS A 462 1.04 10.25 3.50
N GLY A 463 1.47 8.99 3.44
CA GLY A 463 0.50 7.90 3.32
C GLY A 463 1.13 6.55 2.99
N THR A 464 0.39 5.77 2.22
CA THR A 464 0.77 4.39 1.90
C THR A 464 1.44 4.24 0.53
N ILE A 465 1.48 5.33 -0.26
CA ILE A 465 1.69 5.37 -1.70
C ILE A 465 3.18 5.28 -2.06
N ASN A 466 3.62 4.16 -2.62
CA ASN A 466 4.96 4.04 -3.19
C ASN A 466 5.02 4.68 -4.60
N LEU A 467 6.20 5.05 -5.05
CA LEU A 467 6.45 5.41 -6.45
C LEU A 467 6.68 4.14 -7.30
N ASP A 468 5.69 3.26 -7.34
CA ASP A 468 5.71 2.03 -8.14
C ASP A 468 4.40 1.78 -8.90
N PHE A 469 4.45 0.87 -9.89
CA PHE A 469 3.28 0.52 -10.70
C PHE A 469 2.13 -0.04 -9.88
N ARG A 470 2.42 -0.78 -8.81
CA ARG A 470 1.34 -1.39 -8.01
C ARG A 470 0.57 -0.33 -7.27
N SER A 471 1.24 0.62 -6.63
CA SER A 471 0.58 1.72 -5.92
C SER A 471 -0.22 2.61 -6.86
N MET A 472 0.31 2.88 -8.06
CA MET A 472 -0.37 3.76 -9.02
C MET A 472 -1.55 3.09 -9.75
N HIS A 473 -1.56 1.74 -9.93
CA HIS A 473 -2.53 1.09 -10.82
C HIS A 473 -3.28 -0.11 -10.25
N THR A 474 -2.70 -0.86 -9.30
CA THR A 474 -3.27 -2.15 -8.86
C THR A 474 -3.56 -2.28 -7.38
N HIS A 475 -3.01 -1.39 -6.55
CA HIS A 475 -3.28 -1.36 -5.13
C HIS A 475 -4.35 -0.33 -4.78
N HIS A 476 -5.12 -0.63 -3.73
CA HIS A 476 -5.88 0.39 -3.01
C HIS A 476 -4.92 1.09 -2.06
N GLU A 477 -4.76 2.38 -2.24
CA GLU A 477 -3.85 3.23 -1.49
C GLU A 477 -4.61 4.41 -0.89
N ASN A 478 -4.06 5.00 0.15
CA ASN A 478 -4.53 6.27 0.67
C ASN A 478 -3.36 7.18 1.06
N GLY A 479 -3.63 8.46 1.03
CA GLY A 479 -2.70 9.49 1.45
C GLY A 479 -3.45 10.66 2.08
N VAL A 480 -2.69 11.55 2.69
CA VAL A 480 -3.20 12.81 3.24
C VAL A 480 -2.36 13.94 2.67
N PHE A 481 -3.02 14.86 1.98
CA PHE A 481 -2.42 16.10 1.53
C PHE A 481 -2.53 17.14 2.64
N PHE A 482 -1.41 17.80 2.94
CA PHE A 482 -1.28 18.85 3.95
C PHE A 482 -0.83 20.15 3.28
N CYS A 483 -1.45 21.25 3.68
CA CYS A 483 -1.02 22.59 3.29
C CYS A 483 -1.22 23.54 4.49
N ARG A 484 -0.26 24.42 4.75
CA ARG A 484 -0.27 25.32 5.92
C ARG A 484 -0.47 24.55 7.24
N SER A 485 0.20 23.43 7.39
CA SER A 485 0.18 22.57 8.58
C SER A 485 1.60 22.34 9.06
N ASP A 486 1.78 22.21 10.37
CA ASP A 486 3.08 21.91 11.00
C ASP A 486 3.66 20.56 10.51
N VAL A 487 2.80 19.69 9.98
CA VAL A 487 3.23 18.44 9.33
C VAL A 487 4.14 18.71 8.15
N VAL A 488 3.94 19.79 7.38
CA VAL A 488 4.79 20.12 6.23
C VAL A 488 6.25 20.31 6.66
N GLN A 489 6.47 21.09 7.72
CA GLN A 489 7.81 21.31 8.26
C GLN A 489 8.38 20.03 8.88
N SER A 490 7.57 19.26 9.59
CA SER A 490 8.01 18.00 10.22
C SER A 490 8.44 16.96 9.17
N VAL A 491 7.73 16.85 8.05
CA VAL A 491 8.10 16.00 6.91
C VAL A 491 9.39 16.47 6.27
N LYS A 492 9.53 17.78 6.03
CA LYS A 492 10.78 18.36 5.51
C LYS A 492 11.98 18.04 6.38
N ASP A 493 11.86 18.28 7.68
CA ASP A 493 12.95 18.05 8.64
C ASP A 493 13.36 16.58 8.66
N ASN A 494 12.40 15.66 8.64
CA ASN A 494 12.64 14.22 8.59
C ASN A 494 13.33 13.80 7.28
N ILE A 495 12.90 14.34 6.13
CA ILE A 495 13.52 14.04 4.83
C ILE A 495 14.93 14.62 4.78
N CYS A 496 15.16 15.85 5.26
CA CYS A 496 16.49 16.45 5.33
C CYS A 496 17.43 15.64 6.23
N ALA A 497 16.98 15.20 7.40
CA ALA A 497 17.77 14.33 8.27
C ALA A 497 18.06 12.95 7.63
N SER A 498 17.21 12.49 6.72
CA SER A 498 17.46 11.27 5.93
C SER A 498 18.48 11.51 4.82
N LEU A 499 18.44 12.68 4.16
CA LEU A 499 19.42 13.08 3.14
C LEU A 499 20.85 13.13 3.73
N GLU A 500 21.01 13.66 4.94
CA GLU A 500 22.32 13.71 5.64
C GLU A 500 22.93 12.32 5.87
N LYS A 501 22.09 11.28 5.96
CA LYS A 501 22.49 9.89 6.17
C LYS A 501 22.49 9.07 4.88
N SER A 502 22.33 9.72 3.74
CA SER A 502 22.23 9.09 2.42
C SER A 502 23.43 9.41 1.55
N GLU A 503 23.78 8.49 0.67
CA GLU A 503 24.80 8.69 -0.37
C GLU A 503 24.11 9.15 -1.67
N GLU A 504 24.58 10.26 -2.23
CA GLU A 504 24.11 10.73 -3.54
C GLU A 504 24.72 9.87 -4.65
N ILE A 505 23.86 9.32 -5.50
CA ILE A 505 24.27 8.47 -6.62
C ILE A 505 24.46 9.33 -7.87
N THR A 506 25.68 9.38 -8.38
CA THR A 506 25.99 10.09 -9.62
C THR A 506 25.65 9.23 -10.86
N TYR A 507 25.44 9.92 -12.00
CA TYR A 507 25.25 9.22 -13.28
C TYR A 507 26.45 8.34 -13.65
N GLU A 508 27.67 8.77 -13.32
CA GLU A 508 28.90 8.02 -13.59
C GLU A 508 28.98 6.73 -12.77
N GLN A 509 28.70 6.80 -11.46
CA GLN A 509 28.62 5.61 -10.60
C GLN A 509 27.58 4.62 -11.16
N TRP A 510 26.38 5.12 -11.46
CA TRP A 510 25.34 4.29 -12.04
C TRP A 510 25.75 3.68 -13.40
N ARG A 511 26.37 4.44 -14.30
CA ARG A 511 26.84 3.97 -15.61
C ARG A 511 27.92 2.90 -15.50
N ASN A 512 28.82 3.03 -14.53
CA ASN A 512 30.00 2.18 -14.37
C ASN A 512 29.74 0.90 -13.54
N ARG A 513 28.46 0.64 -13.14
CA ARG A 513 28.10 -0.59 -12.43
C ARG A 513 28.41 -1.85 -13.25
N PRO A 514 28.61 -3.03 -12.61
CA PRO A 514 28.97 -4.28 -13.28
C PRO A 514 28.01 -4.67 -14.42
N VAL A 515 28.55 -5.25 -15.47
CA VAL A 515 27.76 -5.72 -16.63
C VAL A 515 26.70 -6.74 -16.23
N SER A 516 27.02 -7.63 -15.27
CA SER A 516 26.07 -8.60 -14.72
C SER A 516 24.83 -7.91 -14.12
N GLN A 517 25.03 -6.83 -13.37
CA GLN A 517 23.90 -6.05 -12.84
C GLN A 517 23.07 -5.41 -13.97
N LYS A 518 23.72 -4.88 -15.01
CA LYS A 518 22.99 -4.29 -16.16
C LYS A 518 22.11 -5.33 -16.86
N ILE A 519 22.61 -6.55 -17.05
CA ILE A 519 21.84 -7.65 -17.64
C ILE A 519 20.66 -8.02 -16.73
N MET A 520 20.90 -8.20 -15.44
CA MET A 520 19.84 -8.50 -14.48
C MET A 520 18.77 -7.41 -14.44
N GLN A 521 19.18 -6.14 -14.42
CA GLN A 521 18.26 -5.00 -14.46
C GLN A 521 17.42 -4.98 -15.74
N TRP A 522 18.01 -5.29 -16.90
CA TRP A 522 17.29 -5.38 -18.16
C TRP A 522 16.23 -6.50 -18.13
N ILE A 523 16.57 -7.67 -17.58
CA ILE A 523 15.63 -8.79 -17.43
C ILE A 523 14.49 -8.42 -16.47
N PHE A 524 14.83 -7.92 -15.28
CA PHE A 524 13.81 -7.59 -14.26
C PHE A 524 12.96 -6.37 -14.63
N LYS A 525 13.47 -5.46 -15.45
CA LYS A 525 12.67 -4.34 -15.94
C LYS A 525 11.42 -4.78 -16.70
N LEU A 526 11.45 -5.95 -17.34
CA LEU A 526 10.25 -6.52 -17.98
C LEU A 526 9.15 -6.85 -16.97
N THR A 527 9.51 -7.09 -15.72
CA THR A 527 8.54 -7.38 -14.65
C THR A 527 8.01 -6.12 -13.93
N SER A 528 8.47 -4.92 -14.32
CA SER A 528 8.04 -3.64 -13.70
C SER A 528 6.52 -3.52 -13.52
N PRO A 529 5.65 -3.93 -14.47
CA PRO A 529 4.20 -3.85 -14.28
C PRO A 529 3.63 -4.80 -13.22
N LEU A 530 4.45 -5.70 -12.69
CA LEU A 530 4.08 -6.63 -11.60
C LEU A 530 4.60 -6.19 -10.22
N LEU A 531 5.39 -5.10 -10.18
CA LEU A 531 6.10 -4.59 -9.00
C LEU A 531 5.52 -3.28 -8.50
#